data_6c94dd51eb7e87710a8e40e05a8ab2ef
#
_entry.id   6c94dd51eb7e87710a8e40e05a8ab2ef
#
_cell.length_a   1.000
_cell.length_b   1.000
_cell.length_c   1.000
_cell.angle_alpha   90.00
_cell.angle_beta   90.00
_cell.angle_gamma   90.00
#
_symmetry.space_group_name_H-M   'P 1'
#
loop_
_entity.id
_entity.type
_entity.pdbx_description
1 polymer ?
#
loop_
_entity_poly.entity_id
_entity_poly.type
_entity_poly.pdbx_seq_one_letter_code
_entity_poly.pdbx_strand_id
1 'polypeptide(L)'
;MTAEETRKKALSLLERRDYGSEELCAKLVEKGAEPDEARAAVRYMVRVGFIDDARYAAMVVRHYAAKGYGVGRVREELRRRKLDGELWDAALAELPEPDETVDALLRAKL
;
A
#
# COMPACT_ATOMS: atom_id res chain seq x y z
N MET A 1 -14.47 -5.87 20.76
CA MET A 1 -13.87 -4.53 20.58
C MET A 1 -14.97 -3.56 20.16
N THR A 2 -15.07 -2.42 20.81
CA THR A 2 -16.07 -1.40 20.48
C THR A 2 -15.64 -0.61 19.23
N ALA A 3 -16.55 0.20 18.68
CA ALA A 3 -16.24 1.07 17.56
C ALA A 3 -15.11 2.05 17.90
N GLU A 4 -15.16 2.62 19.10
CA GLU A 4 -14.14 3.55 19.58
C GLU A 4 -12.78 2.87 19.73
N GLU A 5 -12.77 1.69 20.34
CA GLU A 5 -11.54 0.90 20.50
C GLU A 5 -10.94 0.51 19.14
N THR A 6 -11.79 0.15 18.20
CA THR A 6 -11.35 -0.20 16.83
C THR A 6 -10.70 1.00 16.17
N ARG A 7 -11.30 2.18 16.32
CA ARG A 7 -10.76 3.41 15.75
C ARG A 7 -9.40 3.79 16.36
N LYS A 8 -9.30 3.67 17.68
CA LYS A 8 -8.05 3.90 18.40
C LYS A 8 -6.96 2.93 17.95
N LYS A 9 -7.34 1.65 17.76
CA LYS A 9 -6.39 0.65 17.31
C LYS A 9 -5.91 0.95 15.90
N ALA A 10 -6.81 1.37 15.02
CA ALA A 10 -6.47 1.75 13.66
C ALA A 10 -5.44 2.89 13.66
N LEU A 11 -5.69 3.92 14.45
CA LEU A 11 -4.77 5.05 14.56
C LEU A 11 -3.41 4.61 15.09
N SER A 12 -3.39 3.77 16.11
CA SER A 12 -2.15 3.23 16.68
C SER A 12 -1.31 2.47 15.63
N LEU A 13 -1.98 1.67 14.79
CA LEU A 13 -1.29 0.94 13.73
C LEU A 13 -0.75 1.88 12.67
N LEU A 14 -1.52 2.89 12.28
CA LEU A 14 -1.10 3.88 11.28
C LEU A 14 0.05 4.75 11.76
N GLU A 15 0.18 4.97 13.07
CA GLU A 15 1.31 5.70 13.64
C GLU A 15 2.63 4.93 13.48
N ARG A 16 2.56 3.62 13.38
CA ARG A 16 3.75 2.76 13.27
C ARG A 16 4.22 2.60 11.83
N ARG A 17 3.27 2.50 10.88
CA ARG A 17 3.59 2.39 9.47
C ARG A 17 2.36 2.69 8.62
N ASP A 18 2.59 2.88 7.33
CA ASP A 18 1.49 3.06 6.40
C ASP A 18 0.77 1.74 6.12
N TYR A 19 -0.53 1.83 5.89
CA TYR A 19 -1.40 0.71 5.52
C TYR A 19 -2.30 1.13 4.38
N GLY A 20 -2.63 0.19 3.50
CA GLY A 20 -3.74 0.36 2.59
C GLY A 20 -5.06 0.06 3.31
N SER A 21 -6.18 0.46 2.71
CA SER A 21 -7.51 0.27 3.29
C SER A 21 -7.83 -1.19 3.62
N GLU A 22 -7.69 -2.07 2.64
CA GLU A 22 -8.01 -3.48 2.83
C GLU A 22 -7.03 -4.16 3.77
N GLU A 23 -5.77 -3.78 3.71
CA GLU A 23 -4.73 -4.30 4.59
C GLU A 23 -5.03 -3.95 6.04
N LEU A 24 -5.39 -2.70 6.30
CA LEU A 24 -5.72 -2.26 7.66
C LEU A 24 -6.99 -2.92 8.16
N CYS A 25 -8.01 -3.05 7.30
CA CYS A 25 -9.25 -3.73 7.66
C CYS A 25 -8.97 -5.17 8.13
N ALA A 26 -8.19 -5.91 7.35
CA ALA A 26 -7.81 -7.29 7.69
C ALA A 26 -7.04 -7.34 9.01
N LYS A 27 -6.14 -6.38 9.22
CA LYS A 27 -5.35 -6.31 10.46
C LYS A 27 -6.22 -6.06 11.68
N LEU A 28 -7.21 -5.18 11.55
CA LEU A 28 -8.14 -4.89 12.64
C LEU A 28 -8.98 -6.11 13.00
N VAL A 29 -9.45 -6.84 12.00
CA VAL A 29 -10.20 -8.08 12.22
C VAL A 29 -9.32 -9.12 12.92
N GLU A 30 -8.07 -9.24 12.49
CA GLU A 30 -7.10 -10.12 13.12
C GLU A 30 -6.91 -9.78 14.60
N LYS A 31 -6.98 -8.49 14.94
CA LYS A 31 -6.81 -8.01 16.31
C LYS A 31 -8.10 -8.10 17.15
N GLY A 32 -9.19 -8.57 16.58
CA GLY A 32 -10.43 -8.81 17.31
C GLY A 32 -11.59 -7.90 16.98
N ALA A 33 -11.44 -7.00 16.01
CA ALA A 33 -12.55 -6.14 15.60
C ALA A 33 -13.56 -6.92 14.77
N GLU A 34 -14.83 -6.59 14.93
CA GLU A 34 -15.86 -7.12 14.04
C GLU A 34 -15.65 -6.55 12.65
N PRO A 35 -15.89 -7.33 11.57
CA PRO A 35 -15.66 -6.87 10.21
C PRO A 35 -16.34 -5.53 9.89
N ASP A 36 -17.57 -5.33 10.33
CA ASP A 36 -18.29 -4.07 10.08
C ASP A 36 -17.63 -2.90 10.80
N GLU A 37 -17.18 -3.11 12.02
CA GLU A 37 -16.50 -2.08 12.79
C GLU A 37 -15.13 -1.77 12.20
N ALA A 38 -14.41 -2.80 11.73
CA ALA A 38 -13.13 -2.61 11.08
C ALA A 38 -13.30 -1.76 9.81
N ARG A 39 -14.31 -2.08 9.02
CA ARG A 39 -14.57 -1.37 7.77
C ARG A 39 -14.98 0.08 8.02
N ALA A 40 -15.79 0.30 9.06
CA ALA A 40 -16.19 1.65 9.45
C ALA A 40 -14.99 2.49 9.91
N ALA A 41 -14.10 1.89 10.70
CA ALA A 41 -12.88 2.57 11.15
C ALA A 41 -11.98 2.94 9.97
N VAL A 42 -11.83 2.02 9.03
CA VAL A 42 -11.01 2.26 7.83
C VAL A 42 -11.61 3.39 6.99
N ARG A 43 -12.92 3.39 6.76
CA ARG A 43 -13.60 4.46 6.01
C ARG A 43 -13.37 5.82 6.68
N TYR A 44 -13.42 5.86 8.00
CA TYR A 44 -13.13 7.08 8.75
C TYR A 44 -11.70 7.55 8.50
N MET A 45 -10.72 6.65 8.55
CA MET A 45 -9.32 7.00 8.34
C MET A 45 -9.04 7.49 6.92
N VAL A 46 -9.75 6.94 5.92
CA VAL A 46 -9.67 7.42 4.55
C VAL A 46 -10.23 8.84 4.45
N ARG A 47 -11.40 9.06 5.06
CA ARG A 47 -12.08 10.35 5.00
C ARG A 47 -11.27 11.47 5.63
N VAL A 48 -10.60 11.21 6.73
CA VAL A 48 -9.79 12.22 7.42
C VAL A 48 -8.35 12.31 6.89
N GLY A 49 -8.00 11.49 5.90
CA GLY A 49 -6.72 11.62 5.20
C GLY A 49 -5.56 10.83 5.78
N PHE A 50 -5.81 9.95 6.75
CA PHE A 50 -4.76 9.09 7.30
C PHE A 50 -4.44 7.88 6.42
N ILE A 51 -5.35 7.54 5.51
CA ILE A 51 -5.14 6.49 4.52
C ILE A 51 -5.39 7.04 3.13
N ASP A 52 -4.45 6.78 2.23
CA ASP A 52 -4.56 7.14 0.81
C ASP A 52 -3.97 5.97 0.03
N ASP A 53 -4.84 5.10 -0.49
CA ASP A 53 -4.41 3.88 -1.18
C ASP A 53 -3.60 4.17 -2.44
N ALA A 54 -3.94 5.22 -3.17
CA ALA A 54 -3.20 5.59 -4.37
C ALA A 54 -1.78 6.02 -4.04
N ARG A 55 -1.63 6.83 -3.00
CA ARG A 55 -0.32 7.27 -2.53
C ARG A 55 0.50 6.10 -1.99
N TYR A 56 -0.15 5.20 -1.25
CA TYR A 56 0.53 4.03 -0.70
C TYR A 56 1.01 3.10 -1.82
N ALA A 57 0.18 2.88 -2.83
CA ALA A 57 0.55 2.06 -3.98
C ALA A 57 1.76 2.67 -4.71
N ALA A 58 1.75 3.98 -4.94
CA ALA A 58 2.86 4.67 -5.59
C ALA A 58 4.14 4.56 -4.76
N MET A 59 4.03 4.69 -3.44
CA MET A 59 5.17 4.55 -2.54
C MET A 59 5.77 3.15 -2.60
N VAL A 60 4.92 2.12 -2.61
CA VAL A 60 5.36 0.73 -2.72
C VAL A 60 6.12 0.50 -4.03
N VAL A 61 5.56 1.00 -5.13
CA VAL A 61 6.19 0.87 -6.45
C VAL A 61 7.57 1.53 -6.45
N ARG A 62 7.67 2.76 -5.97
CA ARG A 62 8.95 3.48 -5.92
C ARG A 62 9.98 2.78 -5.04
N HIS A 63 9.53 2.26 -3.90
CA HIS A 63 10.42 1.57 -2.95
C HIS A 63 11.06 0.34 -3.59
N TYR A 64 10.26 -0.52 -4.22
CA TYR A 64 10.78 -1.75 -4.82
C TYR A 64 11.52 -1.49 -6.12
N ALA A 65 11.11 -0.49 -6.88
CA ALA A 65 11.84 -0.07 -8.08
C ALA A 65 13.24 0.44 -7.72
N ALA A 66 13.36 1.21 -6.65
CA ALA A 66 14.65 1.72 -6.17
C ALA A 66 15.58 0.58 -5.76
N LYS A 67 15.03 -0.54 -5.31
CA LYS A 67 15.81 -1.73 -4.97
C LYS A 67 16.19 -2.56 -6.20
N GLY A 68 15.72 -2.19 -7.38
CA GLY A 68 16.04 -2.89 -8.61
C GLY A 68 15.14 -4.06 -8.95
N TYR A 69 14.01 -4.21 -8.27
CA TYR A 69 13.08 -5.29 -8.58
C TYR A 69 12.28 -4.99 -9.85
N GLY A 70 12.00 -6.03 -10.63
CA GLY A 70 11.20 -5.92 -11.84
C GLY A 70 9.71 -5.79 -11.55
N VAL A 71 8.95 -5.52 -12.62
CA VAL A 71 7.49 -5.31 -12.55
C VAL A 71 6.76 -6.47 -11.89
N GLY A 72 7.16 -7.71 -12.20
CA GLY A 72 6.53 -8.90 -11.62
C GLY A 72 6.60 -8.91 -10.09
N ARG A 73 7.77 -8.59 -9.55
CA ARG A 73 7.97 -8.53 -8.10
C ARG A 73 7.18 -7.37 -7.48
N VAL A 74 7.14 -6.23 -8.16
CA VAL A 74 6.39 -5.07 -7.69
C VAL A 74 4.89 -5.40 -7.61
N ARG A 75 4.36 -6.06 -8.64
CA ARG A 75 2.96 -6.50 -8.66
C ARG A 75 2.66 -7.44 -7.50
N GLU A 76 3.57 -8.35 -7.23
CA GLU A 76 3.44 -9.30 -6.14
C GLU A 76 3.35 -8.59 -4.78
N GLU A 77 4.17 -7.56 -4.60
CA GLU A 77 4.16 -6.77 -3.38
C GLU A 77 2.87 -5.96 -3.24
N LEU A 78 2.35 -5.41 -4.34
CA LEU A 78 1.07 -4.71 -4.34
C LEU A 78 -0.07 -5.66 -3.96
N ARG A 79 -0.05 -6.87 -4.51
CA ARG A 79 -1.05 -7.90 -4.21
C ARG A 79 -0.99 -8.33 -2.75
N ARG A 80 0.21 -8.50 -2.22
CA ARG A 80 0.42 -8.88 -0.82
C ARG A 80 -0.20 -7.86 0.13
N ARG A 81 -0.17 -6.58 -0.26
CA ARG A 81 -0.72 -5.49 0.54
C ARG A 81 -2.20 -5.24 0.26
N LYS A 82 -2.84 -6.14 -0.48
CA LYS A 82 -4.27 -6.10 -0.77
C LYS A 82 -4.71 -4.79 -1.44
N LEU A 83 -3.84 -4.23 -2.27
CA LEU A 83 -4.15 -3.03 -3.03
C LEU A 83 -4.92 -3.40 -4.29
N ASP A 84 -5.93 -2.57 -4.62
CA ASP A 84 -6.80 -2.79 -5.77
C ASP A 84 -6.02 -2.71 -7.07
N GLY A 85 -6.33 -3.63 -8.00
CA GLY A 85 -5.67 -3.67 -9.30
C GLY A 85 -5.79 -2.39 -10.12
N GLU A 86 -6.88 -1.64 -9.92
CA GLU A 86 -7.05 -0.34 -10.58
C GLU A 86 -5.97 0.65 -10.17
N LEU A 87 -5.53 0.56 -8.92
CA LEU A 87 -4.47 1.42 -8.40
C LEU A 87 -3.10 1.03 -8.95
N TRP A 88 -2.93 -0.22 -9.37
CA TRP A 88 -1.66 -0.70 -9.89
C TRP A 88 -1.27 0.02 -11.18
N ASP A 89 -2.23 0.21 -12.08
CA ASP A 89 -1.94 0.81 -13.37
C ASP A 89 -1.35 2.20 -13.23
N ALA A 90 -1.99 3.03 -12.40
CA ALA A 90 -1.50 4.38 -12.15
C ALA A 90 -0.13 4.38 -11.46
N ALA A 91 0.04 3.49 -10.47
CA ALA A 91 1.29 3.40 -9.73
C ALA A 91 2.43 2.88 -10.59
N LEU A 92 2.16 1.83 -11.40
CA LEU A 92 3.16 1.23 -12.28
C LEU A 92 3.55 2.16 -13.43
N ALA A 93 2.67 3.08 -13.80
CA ALA A 93 2.97 4.07 -14.84
C ALA A 93 4.12 5.00 -14.44
N GLU A 94 4.42 5.11 -13.15
CA GLU A 94 5.55 5.91 -12.66
C GLU A 94 6.90 5.21 -12.83
N LEU A 95 6.90 3.90 -13.13
CA LEU A 95 8.14 3.17 -13.35
C LEU A 95 8.76 3.59 -14.69
N PRO A 96 10.09 3.70 -14.75
CA PRO A 96 10.75 3.94 -16.02
C PRO A 96 10.51 2.75 -16.96
N GLU A 97 10.52 3.01 -18.27
CA GLU A 97 10.39 1.95 -19.25
C GLU A 97 11.51 0.93 -19.05
N PRO A 98 11.22 -0.37 -19.19
CA PRO A 98 12.24 -1.40 -19.00
C PRO A 98 13.52 -1.16 -19.82
N ASP A 99 13.36 -0.68 -21.04
CA ASP A 99 14.50 -0.40 -21.92
C ASP A 99 15.36 0.73 -21.38
N GLU A 100 14.72 1.78 -20.83
CA GLU A 100 15.44 2.90 -20.23
C GLU A 100 16.21 2.46 -19.00
N THR A 101 15.62 1.59 -18.20
CA THR A 101 16.27 1.07 -17.00
C THR A 101 17.48 0.22 -17.37
N VAL A 102 17.33 -0.64 -18.35
CA VAL A 102 18.42 -1.50 -18.83
C VAL A 102 19.55 -0.65 -19.43
N ASP A 103 19.19 0.33 -20.25
CA ASP A 103 20.17 1.24 -20.85
C ASP A 103 20.94 2.02 -19.80
N ALA A 104 20.25 2.52 -18.78
CA ALA A 104 20.88 3.25 -17.68
C ALA A 104 21.87 2.37 -16.93
N LEU A 105 21.52 1.11 -16.67
CA LEU A 105 22.40 0.16 -16.01
C LEU A 105 23.61 -0.18 -16.85
N LEU A 106 23.41 -0.38 -18.15
CA LEU A 106 24.51 -0.66 -19.08
C LEU A 106 25.46 0.51 -19.18
N ARG A 107 24.94 1.74 -19.26
CA ARG A 107 25.77 2.94 -19.31
C ARG A 107 26.58 3.13 -18.05
N ALA A 108 26.01 2.81 -16.89
CA ALA A 108 26.69 2.92 -15.62
C ALA A 108 27.87 1.97 -15.53
N LYS A 109 27.83 0.85 -16.24
CA LYS A 109 28.91 -0.14 -16.24
C LYS A 109 29.98 0.13 -17.28
N LEU A 110 29.63 0.94 -18.25
CA LEU A 110 30.57 1.28 -19.32
C LEU A 110 31.36 2.53 -18.98
#